data_ad59fb50bc047deb074a6dd7a88a0ab0
#
_entry.id   ad59fb50bc047deb074a6dd7a88a0ab0
#
_cell.length_a   1.000
_cell.length_b   1.000
_cell.length_c   1.000
_cell.angle_alpha   90.00
_cell.angle_beta   90.00
_cell.angle_gamma   90.00
#
_symmetry.space_group_name_H-M   'P 1'
#
loop_
_entity.id
_entity.type
_entity.pdbx_description
1 polymer ?
#
loop_
_entity_poly.entity_id
_entity_poly.type
_entity_poly.pdbx_seq_one_letter_code
_entity_poly.pdbx_strand_id
1 'polypeptide(L)'
;WYSYFPWEDWREKKPEIIDTPILSTLGKFATVGGDGGRSSERRTRIRQCFGSKDIAWDEEKVLERYELLYEAGLAGEAQQDRGIELTVAPSLGRMMMYDHRRILATAMGRLRGKMKYRPVVFELMAPEFTLLELQRTVEAISGIRLHKQNFRRLVENQGLVEGTGHFSQRGRGRP
;
A
#
# COMPACT_ATOMS: atom_id res chain seq x y z
N TRP A 1 5.29 5.48 5.68
CA TRP A 1 4.52 5.89 4.48
C TRP A 1 3.01 5.74 4.60
N TYR A 2 2.49 4.94 5.54
CA TYR A 2 1.04 4.82 5.74
C TYR A 2 0.35 6.09 6.22
N SER A 3 1.07 7.04 6.81
CA SER A 3 0.52 8.37 7.07
C SER A 3 0.23 9.17 5.78
N TYR A 4 0.84 8.80 4.67
CA TYR A 4 0.59 9.37 3.34
C TYR A 4 -0.43 8.55 2.53
N PHE A 5 -0.46 7.23 2.71
CA PHE A 5 -1.33 6.29 2.00
C PHE A 5 -2.07 5.38 2.97
N PRO A 6 -2.99 5.90 3.80
CA PRO A 6 -3.65 5.12 4.84
C PRO A 6 -4.53 3.97 4.29
N TRP A 7 -4.95 4.05 3.04
CA TRP A 7 -5.68 2.98 2.36
C TRP A 7 -4.78 1.78 1.95
N GLU A 8 -3.48 1.91 2.08
CA GLU A 8 -2.52 0.83 1.79
C GLU A 8 -2.19 -0.04 3.01
N ASP A 9 -2.68 0.30 4.20
CA ASP A 9 -2.39 -0.41 5.44
C ASP A 9 -3.47 -1.45 5.78
N TRP A 10 -3.25 -2.67 5.34
CA TRP A 10 -4.14 -3.81 5.58
C TRP A 10 -3.63 -4.75 6.68
N ARG A 11 -2.64 -4.32 7.48
CA ARG A 11 -2.02 -5.18 8.51
C ARG A 11 -2.97 -5.57 9.64
N GLU A 12 -3.92 -4.74 9.97
CA GLU A 12 -4.95 -5.05 10.99
C GLU A 12 -6.25 -5.54 10.32
N LYS A 13 -6.78 -4.76 9.41
CA LYS A 13 -8.00 -5.02 8.63
C LYS A 13 -8.03 -4.15 7.38
N LYS A 14 -8.95 -4.43 6.48
CA LYS A 14 -9.26 -3.51 5.37
C LYS A 14 -9.53 -2.10 5.93
N PRO A 15 -8.82 -1.06 5.47
CA PRO A 15 -9.06 0.31 5.92
C PRO A 15 -10.50 0.76 5.59
N GLU A 16 -11.22 1.22 6.58
CA GLU A 16 -12.62 1.68 6.43
C GLU A 16 -12.77 2.85 5.46
N ILE A 17 -11.73 3.69 5.35
CA ILE A 17 -11.69 4.81 4.41
C ILE A 17 -11.80 4.38 2.94
N ILE A 18 -11.52 3.12 2.61
CA ILE A 18 -11.69 2.60 1.26
C ILE A 18 -13.17 2.59 0.87
N ASP A 19 -14.04 2.12 1.74
CA ASP A 19 -15.49 2.07 1.47
C ASP A 19 -16.10 3.47 1.55
N THR A 20 -15.74 4.22 2.58
CA THR A 20 -16.16 5.62 2.77
C THR A 20 -15.00 6.41 3.37
N PRO A 21 -14.52 7.50 2.74
CA PRO A 21 -15.13 8.21 1.60
C PRO A 21 -14.65 7.80 0.20
N ILE A 22 -13.62 6.93 0.04
CA ILE A 22 -12.96 6.71 -1.24
C ILE A 22 -13.93 6.17 -2.30
N LEU A 23 -14.43 4.94 -2.15
CA LEU A 23 -15.26 4.31 -3.17
C LEU A 23 -16.59 5.04 -3.40
N SER A 24 -17.16 5.65 -2.36
CA SER A 24 -18.39 6.44 -2.49
C SER A 24 -18.17 7.68 -3.38
N THR A 25 -17.03 8.36 -3.24
CA THR A 25 -16.70 9.54 -4.05
C THR A 25 -16.25 9.16 -5.45
N LEU A 26 -15.45 8.10 -5.59
CA LEU A 26 -15.05 7.56 -6.89
C LEU A 26 -16.27 7.07 -7.72
N GLY A 27 -17.28 6.50 -7.05
CA GLY A 27 -18.52 6.13 -7.70
C GLY A 27 -19.24 7.34 -8.32
N LYS A 28 -19.30 8.47 -7.60
CA LYS A 28 -19.84 9.74 -8.14
C LYS A 28 -18.95 10.28 -9.26
N PHE A 29 -17.63 10.31 -9.06
CA PHE A 29 -16.67 10.75 -10.09
C PHE A 29 -16.81 9.97 -11.39
N ALA A 30 -17.10 8.66 -11.34
CA ALA A 30 -17.28 7.84 -12.52
C ALA A 30 -18.51 8.24 -13.36
N THR A 31 -19.49 8.91 -12.77
CA THR A 31 -20.72 9.33 -13.46
C THR A 31 -20.70 10.76 -13.95
N VAL A 32 -19.78 11.60 -13.45
CA VAL A 32 -19.72 13.04 -13.80
C VAL A 32 -19.13 13.25 -15.19
N GLY A 33 -19.86 13.99 -16.05
CA GLY A 33 -19.38 14.51 -17.35
C GLY A 33 -18.95 13.44 -18.35
N GLY A 34 -19.38 12.19 -18.19
CA GLY A 34 -19.06 11.09 -19.09
C GLY A 34 -20.24 10.70 -19.98
N ASP A 35 -19.97 10.51 -21.27
CA ASP A 35 -20.79 9.63 -22.08
C ASP A 35 -20.70 8.19 -21.51
N GLY A 36 -21.55 7.29 -21.93
CA GLY A 36 -21.61 5.91 -21.41
C GLY A 36 -20.27 5.17 -21.47
N GLY A 37 -19.44 5.44 -22.48
CA GLY A 37 -18.12 4.82 -22.66
C GLY A 37 -17.12 5.28 -21.58
N ARG A 38 -16.97 6.58 -21.39
CA ARG A 38 -16.05 7.15 -20.41
C ARG A 38 -16.42 6.78 -18.96
N SER A 39 -17.73 6.73 -18.67
CA SER A 39 -18.22 6.27 -17.36
C SER A 39 -17.90 4.78 -17.12
N SER A 40 -18.03 3.93 -18.13
CA SER A 40 -17.69 2.50 -18.05
C SER A 40 -16.19 2.29 -17.82
N GLU A 41 -15.33 3.01 -18.53
CA GLU A 41 -13.88 2.96 -18.38
C GLU A 41 -13.43 3.36 -16.95
N ARG A 42 -13.97 4.46 -16.42
CA ARG A 42 -13.68 4.90 -15.04
C ARG A 42 -14.10 3.85 -14.01
N ARG A 43 -15.28 3.25 -14.15
CA ARG A 43 -15.73 2.17 -13.26
C ARG A 43 -14.81 0.95 -13.32
N THR A 44 -14.38 0.56 -14.51
CA THR A 44 -13.43 -0.54 -14.70
C THR A 44 -12.10 -0.24 -14.00
N ARG A 45 -11.56 0.96 -14.18
CA ARG A 45 -10.32 1.41 -13.53
C ARG A 45 -10.45 1.41 -12.00
N ILE A 46 -11.58 1.88 -11.45
CA ILE A 46 -11.86 1.83 -9.99
C ILE A 46 -11.81 0.37 -9.50
N ARG A 47 -12.48 -0.55 -10.18
CA ARG A 47 -12.48 -1.97 -9.80
C ARG A 47 -11.10 -2.60 -9.87
N GLN A 48 -10.31 -2.26 -10.88
CA GLN A 48 -8.93 -2.74 -11.03
C GLN A 48 -7.99 -2.19 -9.96
N CYS A 49 -8.19 -0.95 -9.50
CA CYS A 49 -7.35 -0.31 -8.49
C CYS A 49 -7.70 -0.74 -7.05
N PHE A 50 -8.98 -0.82 -6.71
CA PHE A 50 -9.45 -1.07 -5.34
C PHE A 50 -10.00 -2.48 -5.12
N GLY A 51 -9.97 -3.31 -6.14
CA GLY A 51 -10.54 -4.65 -6.09
C GLY A 51 -12.07 -4.65 -6.23
N SER A 52 -12.63 -5.83 -6.42
CA SER A 52 -14.08 -6.10 -6.49
C SER A 52 -14.33 -7.57 -6.14
N LYS A 53 -15.57 -8.04 -6.27
CA LYS A 53 -15.88 -9.47 -6.07
C LYS A 53 -15.05 -10.40 -6.97
N ASP A 54 -14.73 -9.93 -8.19
CA ASP A 54 -14.03 -10.71 -9.22
C ASP A 54 -12.56 -10.33 -9.40
N ILE A 55 -12.11 -9.25 -8.79
CA ILE A 55 -10.75 -8.70 -8.94
C ILE A 55 -10.16 -8.53 -7.54
N ALA A 56 -9.09 -9.29 -7.25
CA ALA A 56 -8.39 -9.18 -5.99
C ALA A 56 -7.69 -7.82 -5.84
N TRP A 57 -7.47 -7.42 -4.59
CA TRP A 57 -6.58 -6.30 -4.28
C TRP A 57 -5.16 -6.62 -4.75
N ASP A 58 -4.55 -5.68 -5.45
CA ASP A 58 -3.18 -5.78 -5.92
C ASP A 58 -2.33 -4.72 -5.19
N GLU A 59 -1.43 -5.17 -4.34
CA GLU A 59 -0.57 -4.31 -3.53
C GLU A 59 0.42 -3.48 -4.35
N GLU A 60 0.71 -3.85 -5.60
CA GLU A 60 1.63 -3.11 -6.47
C GLU A 60 1.00 -1.82 -7.03
N LYS A 61 -0.33 -1.76 -7.12
CA LYS A 61 -1.07 -0.64 -7.73
C LYS A 61 -1.17 0.61 -6.85
N VAL A 62 -0.12 0.96 -6.14
CA VAL A 62 -0.09 2.13 -5.26
C VAL A 62 -0.21 3.43 -6.06
N LEU A 63 0.55 3.52 -7.15
CA LEU A 63 0.54 4.71 -8.02
C LEU A 63 -0.82 4.89 -8.69
N GLU A 64 -1.37 3.85 -9.27
CA GLU A 64 -2.66 3.90 -9.99
C GLU A 64 -3.80 4.31 -9.06
N ARG A 65 -3.78 3.83 -7.80
CA ARG A 65 -4.73 4.28 -6.77
C ARG A 65 -4.55 5.76 -6.44
N TYR A 66 -3.32 6.19 -6.22
CA TYR A 66 -3.04 7.61 -5.95
C TYR A 66 -3.48 8.50 -7.12
N GLU A 67 -3.15 8.14 -8.36
CA GLU A 67 -3.56 8.87 -9.57
C GLU A 67 -5.09 8.99 -9.67
N LEU A 68 -5.80 7.90 -9.41
CA LEU A 68 -7.25 7.90 -9.43
C LEU A 68 -7.86 8.82 -8.36
N LEU A 69 -7.28 8.84 -7.15
CA LEU A 69 -7.69 9.76 -6.09
C LEU A 69 -7.36 11.20 -6.44
N TYR A 70 -6.22 11.47 -7.06
CA TYR A 70 -5.83 12.78 -7.54
C TYR A 70 -6.78 13.30 -8.62
N GLU A 71 -7.11 12.48 -9.62
CA GLU A 71 -8.07 12.83 -10.68
C GLU A 71 -9.45 13.15 -10.10
N ALA A 72 -9.90 12.38 -9.12
CA ALA A 72 -11.18 12.58 -8.45
C ALA A 72 -11.20 13.76 -7.45
N GLY A 73 -10.08 14.46 -7.23
CA GLY A 73 -9.97 15.55 -6.27
C GLY A 73 -9.93 15.13 -4.81
N LEU A 74 -9.67 13.83 -4.53
CA LEU A 74 -9.56 13.27 -3.19
C LEU A 74 -8.15 13.39 -2.60
N ALA A 75 -7.15 13.70 -3.41
CA ALA A 75 -5.81 14.07 -2.94
C ALA A 75 -5.74 15.59 -2.71
N GLY A 76 -5.17 16.01 -1.57
CA GLY A 76 -5.05 17.43 -1.26
C GLY A 76 -4.20 18.18 -2.28
N GLU A 77 -3.17 17.54 -2.82
CA GLU A 77 -2.34 18.06 -3.92
C GLU A 77 -3.19 18.43 -5.14
N ALA A 78 -4.19 17.62 -5.49
CA ALA A 78 -5.08 17.91 -6.62
C ALA A 78 -5.96 19.15 -6.39
N GLN A 79 -6.36 19.41 -5.15
CA GLN A 79 -7.13 20.61 -4.80
C GLN A 79 -6.22 21.83 -4.83
N GLN A 80 -5.01 21.73 -4.29
CA GLN A 80 -4.02 22.80 -4.33
C GLN A 80 -3.66 23.21 -5.77
N ASP A 81 -3.39 22.22 -6.63
CA ASP A 81 -3.03 22.46 -8.04
C ASP A 81 -4.17 23.12 -8.85
N ARG A 82 -5.42 22.88 -8.44
CA ARG A 82 -6.61 23.50 -9.04
C ARG A 82 -6.98 24.85 -8.41
N GLY A 83 -6.24 25.32 -7.41
CA GLY A 83 -6.55 26.54 -6.67
C GLY A 83 -7.86 26.46 -5.89
N ILE A 84 -8.28 25.27 -5.48
CA ILE A 84 -9.51 25.00 -4.73
C ILE A 84 -9.15 24.95 -3.24
N GLU A 85 -10.04 25.46 -2.39
CA GLU A 85 -9.88 25.37 -0.94
C GLU A 85 -9.74 23.91 -0.49
N LEU A 86 -8.78 23.67 0.41
CA LEU A 86 -8.49 22.32 0.91
C LEU A 86 -9.63 21.80 1.79
N THR A 87 -10.41 20.89 1.23
CA THR A 87 -11.53 20.22 1.89
C THR A 87 -11.26 18.73 2.13
N VAL A 88 -10.07 18.25 1.73
CA VAL A 88 -9.71 16.83 1.88
C VAL A 88 -9.59 16.48 3.36
N ALA A 89 -10.31 15.45 3.77
CA ALA A 89 -10.25 14.97 5.14
C ALA A 89 -8.83 14.48 5.48
N PRO A 90 -8.30 14.79 6.68
CA PRO A 90 -7.00 14.28 7.12
C PRO A 90 -6.87 12.74 7.07
N SER A 91 -8.00 12.04 7.14
CA SER A 91 -8.07 10.57 6.99
C SER A 91 -7.58 10.07 5.63
N LEU A 92 -7.58 10.91 4.58
CA LEU A 92 -7.06 10.57 3.25
C LEU A 92 -5.54 10.79 3.11
N GLY A 93 -4.85 10.90 4.22
CA GLY A 93 -3.40 10.94 4.30
C GLY A 93 -2.82 12.35 4.20
N ARG A 94 -1.58 12.44 4.65
CA ARG A 94 -0.83 13.71 4.64
C ARG A 94 -0.45 14.08 3.21
N MET A 95 -0.48 15.36 2.92
CA MET A 95 0.02 15.91 1.67
C MET A 95 1.55 15.97 1.66
N MET A 96 2.11 15.97 0.47
CA MET A 96 3.52 16.28 0.22
C MET A 96 3.61 17.45 -0.77
N MET A 97 4.73 18.17 -0.73
CA MET A 97 4.98 19.26 -1.70
C MET A 97 5.25 18.66 -3.08
N TYR A 98 4.82 19.35 -4.11
CA TYR A 98 5.02 18.97 -5.51
C TYR A 98 4.56 17.52 -5.80
N ASP A 99 5.28 16.82 -6.66
CA ASP A 99 5.04 15.43 -7.03
C ASP A 99 5.62 14.38 -6.06
N HIS A 100 6.09 14.79 -4.88
CA HIS A 100 6.78 13.88 -3.97
C HIS A 100 5.91 12.69 -3.54
N ARG A 101 4.60 12.90 -3.35
CA ARG A 101 3.68 11.80 -3.00
C ARG A 101 3.50 10.82 -4.17
N ARG A 102 3.47 11.32 -5.42
CA ARG A 102 3.45 10.49 -6.62
C ARG A 102 4.74 9.68 -6.77
N ILE A 103 5.90 10.31 -6.53
CA ILE A 103 7.21 9.64 -6.51
C ILE A 103 7.24 8.54 -5.45
N LEU A 104 6.75 8.84 -4.25
CA LEU A 104 6.67 7.85 -3.16
C LEU A 104 5.73 6.70 -3.50
N ALA A 105 4.57 6.95 -4.11
CA ALA A 105 3.65 5.91 -4.58
C ALA A 105 4.31 4.99 -5.61
N THR A 106 5.04 5.58 -6.56
CA THR A 106 5.83 4.84 -7.57
C THR A 106 6.89 3.96 -6.90
N ALA A 107 7.63 4.51 -5.94
CA ALA A 107 8.67 3.78 -5.22
C ALA A 107 8.09 2.60 -4.43
N MET A 108 6.95 2.80 -3.75
CA MET A 108 6.25 1.74 -3.02
C MET A 108 5.79 0.61 -3.94
N GLY A 109 5.12 0.94 -5.05
CA GLY A 109 4.64 -0.06 -6.00
C GLY A 109 5.80 -0.89 -6.59
N ARG A 110 6.90 -0.21 -6.97
CA ARG A 110 8.10 -0.89 -7.49
C ARG A 110 8.79 -1.77 -6.45
N LEU A 111 8.86 -1.32 -5.19
CA LEU A 111 9.46 -2.11 -4.12
C LEU A 111 8.62 -3.37 -3.83
N ARG A 112 7.30 -3.23 -3.74
CA ARG A 112 6.37 -4.35 -3.57
C ARG A 112 6.46 -5.36 -4.71
N GLY A 113 6.50 -4.89 -5.97
CA GLY A 113 6.70 -5.75 -7.13
C GLY A 113 8.04 -6.49 -7.11
N LYS A 114 9.14 -5.80 -6.75
CA LYS A 114 10.45 -6.46 -6.64
C LYS A 114 10.49 -7.51 -5.55
N MET A 115 9.82 -7.30 -4.42
CA MET A 115 9.80 -8.27 -3.32
C MET A 115 9.17 -9.61 -3.70
N LYS A 116 8.29 -9.65 -4.69
CA LYS A 116 7.70 -10.91 -5.20
C LYS A 116 8.71 -11.79 -5.93
N TYR A 117 9.69 -11.18 -6.59
CA TYR A 117 10.60 -11.87 -7.50
C TYR A 117 12.06 -11.90 -7.03
N ARG A 118 12.42 -11.05 -6.07
CA ARG A 118 13.78 -10.94 -5.55
C ARG A 118 13.77 -10.70 -4.05
N PRO A 119 14.71 -11.25 -3.30
CA PRO A 119 14.80 -11.06 -1.85
C PRO A 119 15.39 -9.69 -1.46
N VAL A 120 14.95 -8.61 -2.13
CA VAL A 120 15.46 -7.24 -1.90
C VAL A 120 15.23 -6.73 -0.48
N VAL A 121 14.36 -7.38 0.28
CA VAL A 121 14.13 -7.04 1.69
C VAL A 121 15.42 -7.16 2.53
N PHE A 122 16.33 -8.06 2.17
CA PHE A 122 17.59 -8.23 2.90
C PHE A 122 18.53 -7.03 2.76
N GLU A 123 18.44 -6.28 1.66
CA GLU A 123 19.18 -5.02 1.49
C GLU A 123 18.74 -3.93 2.49
N LEU A 124 17.55 -4.10 3.08
CA LEU A 124 16.99 -3.19 4.08
C LEU A 124 17.22 -3.68 5.52
N MET A 125 17.83 -4.85 5.70
CA MET A 125 18.09 -5.44 7.01
C MET A 125 19.53 -5.20 7.46
N ALA A 126 19.74 -5.23 8.78
CA ALA A 126 21.08 -5.34 9.32
C ALA A 126 21.70 -6.71 8.94
N PRO A 127 23.04 -6.87 8.95
CA PRO A 127 23.69 -8.16 8.65
C PRO A 127 23.18 -9.30 9.54
N GLU A 128 22.88 -9.02 10.80
CA GLU A 128 22.25 -9.94 11.73
C GLU A 128 20.86 -9.41 12.13
N PHE A 129 19.86 -10.23 12.02
CA PHE A 129 18.46 -9.91 12.34
C PHE A 129 17.70 -11.12 12.85
N THR A 130 16.60 -10.89 13.53
CA THR A 130 15.67 -11.94 13.91
C THR A 130 14.63 -12.17 12.82
N LEU A 131 14.09 -13.39 12.73
CA LEU A 131 12.97 -13.68 11.81
C LEU A 131 11.75 -12.79 12.08
N LEU A 132 11.58 -12.31 13.32
CA LEU A 132 10.51 -11.38 13.65
C LEU A 132 10.76 -9.99 13.06
N GLU A 133 11.99 -9.49 13.07
CA GLU A 133 12.37 -8.22 12.44
C GLU A 133 12.18 -8.32 10.93
N LEU A 134 12.63 -9.40 10.30
CA LEU A 134 12.41 -9.66 8.88
C LEU A 134 10.91 -9.68 8.55
N GLN A 135 10.10 -10.41 9.31
CA GLN A 135 8.64 -10.47 9.12
C GLN A 135 8.01 -9.07 9.21
N ARG A 136 8.37 -8.30 10.25
CA ARG A 136 7.85 -6.93 10.43
C ARG A 136 8.26 -5.99 9.28
N THR A 137 9.46 -6.14 8.76
CA THR A 137 9.93 -5.36 7.61
C THR A 137 9.11 -5.70 6.36
N VAL A 138 8.90 -6.99 6.08
CA VAL A 138 8.06 -7.42 4.96
C VAL A 138 6.62 -6.92 5.12
N GLU A 139 6.02 -7.07 6.31
CA GLU A 139 4.67 -6.55 6.61
C GLU A 139 4.59 -5.03 6.47
N ALA A 140 5.63 -4.31 6.91
CA ALA A 140 5.69 -2.85 6.78
C ALA A 140 5.75 -2.39 5.33
N ILE A 141 6.38 -3.14 4.44
CA ILE A 141 6.47 -2.81 3.02
C ILE A 141 5.21 -3.23 2.27
N SER A 142 4.77 -4.47 2.45
CA SER A 142 3.62 -5.04 1.74
C SER A 142 2.28 -4.43 2.18
N GLY A 143 2.19 -3.99 3.43
CA GLY A 143 0.94 -3.49 4.01
C GLY A 143 -0.02 -4.56 4.46
N ILE A 144 0.38 -5.83 4.45
CA ILE A 144 -0.44 -6.97 4.87
C ILE A 144 0.21 -7.68 6.06
N ARG A 145 -0.61 -8.32 6.89
CA ARG A 145 -0.12 -9.15 7.99
C ARG A 145 0.16 -10.56 7.52
N LEU A 146 1.32 -11.08 7.91
CA LEU A 146 1.74 -12.43 7.54
C LEU A 146 1.54 -13.40 8.70
N HIS A 147 1.07 -14.61 8.40
CA HIS A 147 0.98 -15.65 9.43
C HIS A 147 2.37 -16.13 9.82
N LYS A 148 2.73 -15.98 11.09
CA LYS A 148 4.09 -16.23 11.62
C LYS A 148 4.68 -17.58 11.22
N GLN A 149 3.92 -18.66 11.36
CA GLN A 149 4.40 -20.01 11.04
C GLN A 149 4.64 -20.20 9.53
N ASN A 150 3.72 -19.69 8.71
CA ASN A 150 3.85 -19.79 7.25
C ASN A 150 5.05 -18.99 6.76
N PHE A 151 5.25 -17.78 7.31
CA PHE A 151 6.39 -16.94 6.99
C PHE A 151 7.72 -17.63 7.35
N ARG A 152 7.85 -18.15 8.57
CA ARG A 152 9.05 -18.88 8.99
C ARG A 152 9.36 -20.06 8.07
N ARG A 153 8.37 -20.91 7.81
CA ARG A 153 8.52 -22.06 6.91
C ARG A 153 8.94 -21.65 5.50
N LEU A 154 8.40 -20.52 4.99
CA LEU A 154 8.77 -20.01 3.68
C LEU A 154 10.24 -19.59 3.63
N VAL A 155 10.70 -18.84 4.61
CA VAL A 155 12.09 -18.34 4.69
C VAL A 155 13.06 -19.50 4.86
N GLU A 156 12.76 -20.47 5.74
CA GLU A 156 13.58 -21.66 5.98
C GLU A 156 13.68 -22.54 4.72
N ASN A 157 12.56 -22.78 4.02
CA ASN A 157 12.53 -23.58 2.80
C ASN A 157 13.27 -22.95 1.61
N GLN A 158 13.35 -21.63 1.58
CA GLN A 158 14.06 -20.93 0.51
C GLN A 158 15.59 -20.87 0.73
N GLY A 159 16.07 -21.25 1.92
CA GLY A 159 17.51 -21.24 2.22
C GLY A 159 18.15 -19.84 2.15
N LEU A 160 17.37 -18.79 2.33
CA LEU A 160 17.82 -17.40 2.18
C LEU A 160 18.48 -16.85 3.45
N VAL A 161 18.40 -17.57 4.56
CA VAL A 161 18.95 -17.18 5.86
C VAL A 161 19.63 -18.36 6.52
N GLU A 162 20.70 -18.08 7.25
CA GLU A 162 21.40 -19.07 8.08
C GLU A 162 21.31 -18.65 9.56
N GLY A 163 21.19 -19.64 10.44
CA GLY A 163 21.18 -19.41 11.88
C GLY A 163 22.58 -19.06 12.37
N THR A 164 22.75 -17.89 12.99
CA THR A 164 24.05 -17.47 13.58
C THR A 164 24.37 -18.19 14.88
N GLY A 165 23.41 -18.93 15.47
CA GLY A 165 23.54 -19.51 16.81
C GLY A 165 23.43 -18.51 17.96
N HIS A 166 23.30 -17.21 17.66
CA HIS A 166 23.14 -16.17 18.67
C HIS A 166 21.65 -15.88 18.90
N PHE A 167 21.27 -15.74 20.17
CA PHE A 167 19.91 -15.36 20.54
C PHE A 167 19.86 -13.88 20.88
N SER A 168 18.91 -13.18 20.27
CA SER A 168 18.66 -11.77 20.63
C SER A 168 18.14 -11.66 22.06
N GLN A 169 18.82 -10.90 22.90
CA GLN A 169 18.38 -10.59 24.28
C GLN A 169 17.27 -9.53 24.32
N ARG A 170 16.86 -8.96 23.19
CA ARG A 170 15.83 -7.91 23.11
C ARG A 170 14.43 -8.53 23.01
N GLY A 171 13.84 -8.74 24.16
CA GLY A 171 12.42 -9.06 24.29
C GLY A 171 12.11 -10.47 24.79
N ARG A 172 11.24 -10.58 25.80
CA ARG A 172 10.65 -11.83 26.29
C ARG A 172 9.90 -12.55 25.16
N GLY A 173 10.59 -13.38 24.45
CA GLY A 173 10.02 -14.42 23.58
C GLY A 173 10.73 -15.70 23.91
N ARG A 174 9.98 -16.73 24.33
CA ARG A 174 10.52 -18.09 24.46
C ARG A 174 11.09 -18.53 23.11
N PRO A 175 12.18 -19.34 23.13
CA PRO A 175 12.76 -19.93 21.94
C PRO A 175 11.77 -20.75 21.14
#